data_2c46d1e847804d764a8251147c570090
#
_entry.id   2c46d1e847804d764a8251147c570090
#
_cell.length_a   1.000
_cell.length_b   1.000
_cell.length_c   1.000
_cell.angle_alpha   90.00
_cell.angle_beta   90.00
_cell.angle_gamma   90.00
#
_symmetry.space_group_name_H-M   'P 1'
#
loop_
_entity.id
_entity.type
_entity.pdbx_description
1 polymer ?
#
loop_
_entity_poly.entity_id
_entity_poly.type
_entity_poly.pdbx_seq_one_letter_code
_entity_poly.pdbx_strand_id
1 'polypeptide(L)'
;MKGLVTAVGFMLLLVCQLFANEQSTLARITVYWHGERSGEHAAWNGTRLREKHCAVDPKRIPYGSKVVFPDAECVAVDSGPHVINRKAARSLGRKAAERNAVVVDRFFGSKQKALEWAQTHPHFMTVRILTRDVELAGN
;
A
#
# COMPACT_ATOMS: atom_id res chain seq x y z
N MET A 1 25.59 33.82 19.74
CA MET A 1 24.33 33.10 19.83
C MET A 1 23.54 33.02 18.50
N LYS A 2 24.09 33.37 17.38
CA LYS A 2 23.40 33.26 16.06
C LYS A 2 23.59 31.91 15.35
N GLY A 3 24.36 30.96 15.89
CA GLY A 3 24.66 29.70 15.23
C GLY A 3 23.75 28.51 15.61
N LEU A 4 22.97 28.60 16.70
CA LEU A 4 22.18 27.46 17.16
C LEU A 4 20.83 27.31 16.45
N VAL A 5 20.29 28.41 15.90
CA VAL A 5 18.97 28.41 15.24
C VAL A 5 19.04 27.81 13.82
N THR A 6 20.19 27.88 13.18
CA THR A 6 20.40 27.35 11.82
C THR A 6 20.55 25.83 11.78
N ALA A 7 21.08 25.21 12.82
CA ALA A 7 21.26 23.76 12.89
C ALA A 7 19.95 22.99 13.10
N VAL A 8 19.04 23.54 13.89
CA VAL A 8 17.73 22.93 14.16
C VAL A 8 16.81 23.01 12.94
N GLY A 9 16.88 24.12 12.21
CA GLY A 9 16.12 24.30 10.96
C GLY A 9 16.54 23.32 9.85
N PHE A 10 17.85 23.00 9.79
CA PHE A 10 18.38 22.08 8.79
C PHE A 10 18.02 20.61 9.09
N MET A 11 17.94 20.25 10.37
CA MET A 11 17.58 18.91 10.79
C MET A 11 16.09 18.60 10.61
N LEU A 12 15.21 19.61 10.75
CA LEU A 12 13.78 19.47 10.46
C LEU A 12 13.49 19.33 8.96
N LEU A 13 14.27 19.96 8.10
CA LEU A 13 14.14 19.81 6.64
C LEU A 13 14.58 18.44 6.14
N LEU A 14 15.55 17.80 6.81
CA LEU A 14 16.03 16.47 6.43
C LEU A 14 15.01 15.37 6.75
N VAL A 15 14.20 15.53 7.79
CA VAL A 15 13.17 14.55 8.18
C VAL A 15 11.96 14.62 7.24
N CYS A 16 11.67 15.77 6.64
CA CYS A 16 10.58 15.91 5.66
C CYS A 16 10.88 15.30 4.28
N GLN A 17 12.13 15.00 3.97
CA GLN A 17 12.52 14.45 2.65
C GLN A 17 12.39 12.92 2.55
N LEU A 18 12.08 12.20 3.65
CA LEU A 18 11.95 10.74 3.64
C LEU A 18 10.69 10.23 2.91
N PHE A 19 9.73 11.09 2.60
CA PHE A 19 8.52 10.75 1.86
C PHE A 19 8.23 11.83 0.81
N ALA A 20 8.93 11.78 -0.31
CA ALA A 20 8.91 12.86 -1.28
C ALA A 20 7.67 12.87 -2.20
N ASN A 21 6.93 11.77 -2.30
CA ASN A 21 5.72 11.70 -3.12
C ASN A 21 4.55 11.09 -2.35
N GLU A 22 3.52 11.91 -2.18
CA GLU A 22 2.20 11.47 -1.70
C GLU A 22 1.19 11.61 -2.83
N GLN A 23 0.46 10.53 -3.10
CA GLN A 23 -0.60 10.51 -4.09
C GLN A 23 -1.85 9.91 -3.49
N SER A 24 -3.00 10.58 -3.66
CA SER A 24 -4.30 10.01 -3.34
C SER A 24 -4.89 9.32 -4.57
N THR A 25 -5.42 8.14 -4.40
CA THR A 25 -6.05 7.38 -5.48
C THR A 25 -7.23 6.58 -4.98
N LEU A 26 -8.21 6.36 -5.86
CA LEU A 26 -9.30 5.44 -5.58
C LEU A 26 -8.79 4.01 -5.74
N ALA A 27 -9.06 3.17 -4.77
CA ALA A 27 -8.67 1.78 -4.75
C ALA A 27 -9.86 0.85 -4.48
N ARG A 28 -9.88 -0.28 -5.15
CA ARG A 28 -10.70 -1.43 -4.78
C ARG A 28 -9.90 -2.24 -3.77
N ILE A 29 -10.43 -2.42 -2.57
CA ILE A 29 -9.77 -3.17 -1.53
C ILE A 29 -10.33 -4.58 -1.50
N THR A 30 -9.45 -5.56 -1.62
CA THR A 30 -9.70 -6.97 -1.38
C THR A 30 -8.91 -7.43 -0.16
N VAL A 31 -9.18 -8.60 0.34
CA VAL A 31 -8.51 -9.14 1.52
C VAL A 31 -8.03 -10.55 1.27
N TYR A 32 -6.90 -10.90 1.87
CA TYR A 32 -6.38 -12.26 1.93
C TYR A 32 -5.77 -12.54 3.30
N TRP A 33 -5.53 -13.78 3.62
CA TRP A 33 -5.13 -14.18 4.96
C TRP A 33 -4.14 -15.34 4.96
N HIS A 34 -3.58 -15.54 6.11
CA HIS A 34 -2.66 -16.65 6.38
C HIS A 34 -3.34 -18.00 6.12
N GLY A 35 -2.72 -18.84 5.30
CA GLY A 35 -3.23 -20.17 4.95
C GLY A 35 -4.18 -20.21 3.75
N GLU A 36 -4.57 -19.08 3.17
CA GLU A 36 -5.41 -19.05 1.96
C GLU A 36 -4.68 -19.57 0.72
N ARG A 37 -3.39 -19.33 0.65
CA ARG A 37 -2.55 -19.71 -0.49
C ARG A 37 -1.28 -20.43 -0.03
N SER A 38 -0.77 -21.27 -0.90
CA SER A 38 0.59 -21.79 -0.76
C SER A 38 1.59 -20.67 -0.98
N GLY A 39 2.37 -20.34 0.00
CA GLY A 39 3.37 -19.29 -0.08
C GLY A 39 2.97 -18.05 0.70
N GLU A 40 3.44 -17.99 1.92
CA GLU A 40 3.20 -16.89 2.84
C GLU A 40 4.33 -15.87 2.81
N HIS A 41 5.02 -15.81 1.69
CA HIS A 41 6.18 -14.95 1.50
C HIS A 41 5.89 -13.90 0.44
N ALA A 42 6.33 -12.68 0.73
CA ALA A 42 6.14 -11.54 -0.16
C ALA A 42 6.91 -11.73 -1.48
N ALA A 43 6.26 -11.37 -2.59
CA ALA A 43 6.86 -11.46 -3.91
C ALA A 43 8.08 -10.54 -4.07
N TRP A 44 8.11 -9.41 -3.34
CA TRP A 44 9.18 -8.43 -3.45
C TRP A 44 10.53 -8.94 -2.91
N ASN A 45 10.54 -9.42 -1.68
CA ASN A 45 11.78 -9.71 -0.96
C ASN A 45 11.78 -11.03 -0.20
N GLY A 46 10.75 -11.86 -0.38
CA GLY A 46 10.63 -13.13 0.32
C GLY A 46 10.29 -13.02 1.81
N THR A 47 10.03 -11.82 2.32
CA THR A 47 9.64 -11.62 3.72
C THR A 47 8.33 -12.36 4.01
N ARG A 48 8.23 -12.98 5.17
CA ARG A 48 6.98 -13.60 5.61
C ARG A 48 5.88 -12.54 5.74
N LEU A 49 4.71 -12.82 5.14
CA LEU A 49 3.57 -11.92 5.19
C LEU A 49 3.04 -11.79 6.62
N ARG A 50 2.72 -10.56 6.98
CA ARG A 50 2.19 -10.17 8.29
C ARG A 50 1.06 -9.16 8.11
N GLU A 51 0.28 -8.94 9.16
CA GLU A 51 -0.59 -7.77 9.22
C GLU A 51 0.23 -6.50 8.95
N LYS A 52 -0.36 -5.52 8.31
CA LYS A 52 0.28 -4.33 7.76
C LYS A 52 1.08 -4.57 6.47
N HIS A 53 0.90 -5.71 5.81
CA HIS A 53 1.37 -5.94 4.45
C HIS A 53 0.20 -5.94 3.47
N CYS A 54 0.47 -5.59 2.24
CA CYS A 54 -0.49 -5.70 1.16
C CYS A 54 0.17 -6.11 -0.17
N ALA A 55 -0.68 -6.65 -1.05
CA ALA A 55 -0.31 -6.95 -2.42
C ALA A 55 -0.83 -5.87 -3.36
N VAL A 56 -0.02 -5.49 -4.32
CA VAL A 56 -0.28 -4.44 -5.30
C VAL A 56 0.30 -4.83 -6.67
N ASP A 57 -0.10 -4.10 -7.70
CA ASP A 57 0.63 -4.11 -8.96
C ASP A 57 1.85 -3.18 -8.83
N PRO A 58 3.08 -3.71 -8.84
CA PRO A 58 4.27 -2.90 -8.61
C PRO A 58 4.57 -1.90 -9.73
N LYS A 59 3.93 -2.03 -10.89
CA LYS A 59 4.00 -1.03 -11.95
C LYS A 59 3.17 0.23 -11.63
N ARG A 60 2.20 0.11 -10.73
CA ARG A 60 1.31 1.20 -10.32
C ARG A 60 1.63 1.73 -8.94
N ILE A 61 1.94 0.85 -8.01
CA ILE A 61 2.33 1.16 -6.64
C ILE A 61 3.66 0.47 -6.38
N PRO A 62 4.77 1.21 -6.34
CA PRO A 62 6.09 0.59 -6.15
C PRO A 62 6.19 -0.19 -4.84
N TYR A 63 6.90 -1.30 -4.85
CA TYR A 63 7.20 -2.02 -3.62
C TYR A 63 7.90 -1.13 -2.60
N GLY A 64 7.59 -1.31 -1.33
CA GLY A 64 8.07 -0.49 -0.23
C GLY A 64 7.24 0.77 0.01
N SER A 65 6.28 1.09 -0.87
CA SER A 65 5.34 2.18 -0.64
C SER A 65 4.46 1.89 0.57
N LYS A 66 4.12 2.93 1.31
CA LYS A 66 3.05 2.87 2.31
C LYS A 66 1.72 3.15 1.65
N VAL A 67 0.76 2.30 1.91
CA VAL A 67 -0.64 2.50 1.52
C VAL A 67 -1.42 2.85 2.78
N VAL A 68 -1.91 4.08 2.85
CA VAL A 68 -2.61 4.61 4.03
C VAL A 68 -4.11 4.55 3.79
N PHE A 69 -4.76 3.68 4.56
CA PHE A 69 -6.21 3.57 4.64
C PHE A 69 -6.76 4.48 5.74
N PRO A 70 -8.06 4.75 5.79
CA PRO A 70 -8.63 5.49 6.90
C PRO A 70 -8.39 4.88 8.29
N ASP A 71 -8.25 3.55 8.37
CA ASP A 71 -8.12 2.79 9.62
C ASP A 71 -6.72 2.26 9.92
N ALA A 72 -5.82 2.21 8.95
CA ALA A 72 -4.48 1.61 9.12
C ALA A 72 -3.53 1.99 7.99
N GLU A 73 -2.27 1.63 8.17
CA GLU A 73 -1.23 1.70 7.14
C GLU A 73 -0.77 0.30 6.79
N CYS A 74 -0.48 0.07 5.50
CA CYS A 74 0.13 -1.16 5.02
C CYS A 74 1.35 -0.85 4.16
N VAL A 75 2.30 -1.77 4.12
CA VAL A 75 3.46 -1.69 3.22
C VAL A 75 3.23 -2.62 2.03
N ALA A 76 3.42 -2.11 0.83
CA ALA A 76 3.31 -2.87 -0.42
C ALA A 76 4.53 -3.77 -0.59
N VAL A 77 4.36 -5.07 -0.36
CA VAL A 77 5.45 -6.06 -0.41
C VAL A 77 5.14 -7.26 -1.29
N ASP A 78 3.88 -7.41 -1.67
CA ASP A 78 3.42 -8.60 -2.39
C ASP A 78 2.69 -8.23 -3.67
N SER A 79 2.49 -9.20 -4.53
CA SER A 79 1.79 -9.07 -5.80
C SER A 79 1.15 -10.38 -6.20
N GLY A 80 0.35 -10.35 -7.23
CA GLY A 80 -0.27 -11.54 -7.78
C GLY A 80 -1.20 -11.22 -8.94
N PRO A 81 -1.73 -12.25 -9.64
CA PRO A 81 -2.58 -12.06 -10.82
C PRO A 81 -3.78 -11.16 -10.59
N HIS A 82 -4.43 -11.26 -9.39
CA HIS A 82 -5.64 -10.53 -9.10
C HIS A 82 -5.46 -9.01 -8.88
N VAL A 83 -4.33 -8.54 -8.38
CA VAL A 83 -4.01 -7.13 -8.25
C VAL A 83 -3.53 -6.55 -9.59
N ILE A 84 -2.85 -7.37 -10.39
CA ILE A 84 -2.36 -6.99 -11.72
C ILE A 84 -3.51 -6.87 -12.72
N ASN A 85 -4.38 -7.88 -12.83
CA ASN A 85 -5.50 -7.87 -13.77
C ASN A 85 -6.68 -7.01 -13.32
N ARG A 86 -6.72 -6.62 -12.07
CA ARG A 86 -7.74 -5.75 -11.48
C ARG A 86 -9.19 -6.22 -11.69
N LYS A 87 -9.41 -7.53 -11.75
CA LYS A 87 -10.73 -8.09 -12.02
C LYS A 87 -11.80 -7.60 -11.04
N ALA A 88 -11.46 -7.49 -9.74
CA ALA A 88 -12.37 -7.03 -8.71
C ALA A 88 -12.85 -5.57 -8.94
N ALA A 89 -11.98 -4.69 -9.43
CA ALA A 89 -12.37 -3.33 -9.79
C ALA A 89 -13.21 -3.29 -11.07
N ARG A 90 -12.75 -4.01 -12.10
CA ARG A 90 -13.41 -4.00 -13.42
C ARG A 90 -14.82 -4.58 -13.39
N SER A 91 -15.04 -5.64 -12.61
CA SER A 91 -16.33 -6.36 -12.57
C SER A 91 -17.31 -5.81 -11.53
N LEU A 92 -16.83 -5.21 -10.45
CA LEU A 92 -17.67 -4.70 -9.37
C LEU A 92 -17.83 -3.18 -9.37
N GLY A 93 -17.03 -2.46 -10.14
CA GLY A 93 -17.13 -1.01 -10.26
C GLY A 93 -18.41 -0.59 -10.98
N ARG A 94 -19.17 0.31 -10.36
CA ARG A 94 -20.41 0.87 -10.93
C ARG A 94 -20.14 2.09 -11.79
N LYS A 95 -19.11 2.86 -11.45
CA LYS A 95 -18.66 4.06 -12.16
C LYS A 95 -17.38 3.79 -12.91
N ALA A 96 -17.07 4.60 -13.93
CA ALA A 96 -15.81 4.50 -14.66
C ALA A 96 -14.58 4.63 -13.75
N ALA A 97 -14.61 5.54 -12.78
CA ALA A 97 -13.54 5.71 -11.81
C ALA A 97 -13.29 4.44 -10.97
N GLU A 98 -14.34 3.76 -10.54
CA GLU A 98 -14.24 2.51 -9.79
C GLU A 98 -13.70 1.37 -10.68
N ARG A 99 -14.17 1.24 -11.92
CA ARG A 99 -13.67 0.22 -12.85
C ARG A 99 -12.20 0.43 -13.23
N ASN A 100 -11.73 1.66 -13.18
CA ASN A 100 -10.33 2.03 -13.45
C ASN A 100 -9.47 2.08 -12.18
N ALA A 101 -10.05 1.86 -11.00
CA ALA A 101 -9.32 1.90 -9.74
C ALA A 101 -8.22 0.84 -9.68
N VAL A 102 -7.16 1.15 -8.96
CA VAL A 102 -6.15 0.16 -8.59
C VAL A 102 -6.76 -0.86 -7.63
N VAL A 103 -6.24 -2.06 -7.60
CA VAL A 103 -6.62 -3.07 -6.61
C VAL A 103 -5.51 -3.19 -5.58
N VAL A 104 -5.87 -3.12 -4.32
CA VAL A 104 -4.97 -3.37 -3.20
C VAL A 104 -5.55 -4.54 -2.41
N ASP A 105 -4.76 -5.60 -2.28
CA ASP A 105 -5.14 -6.81 -1.55
C ASP A 105 -4.47 -6.77 -0.17
N ARG A 106 -5.26 -6.57 0.85
CA ARG A 106 -4.80 -6.35 2.22
C ARG A 106 -4.68 -7.68 2.97
N PHE A 107 -3.50 -7.94 3.54
CA PHE A 107 -3.23 -9.15 4.29
C PHE A 107 -3.71 -9.05 5.75
N PHE A 108 -4.30 -10.14 6.23
CA PHE A 108 -4.73 -10.32 7.62
C PHE A 108 -4.17 -11.62 8.19
N GLY A 109 -3.89 -11.63 9.49
CA GLY A 109 -3.35 -12.80 10.17
C GLY A 109 -4.32 -13.98 10.25
N SER A 110 -5.63 -13.77 10.07
CA SER A 110 -6.65 -14.81 10.06
C SER A 110 -7.78 -14.52 9.09
N LYS A 111 -8.43 -15.57 8.61
CA LYS A 111 -9.64 -15.49 7.79
C LYS A 111 -10.76 -14.69 8.46
N GLN A 112 -10.98 -14.93 9.75
CA GLN A 112 -12.01 -14.23 10.51
C GLN A 112 -11.82 -12.72 10.49
N LYS A 113 -10.63 -12.25 10.80
CA LYS A 113 -10.29 -10.81 10.75
C LYS A 113 -10.45 -10.22 9.36
N ALA A 114 -10.01 -10.94 8.33
CA ALA A 114 -10.12 -10.50 6.94
C ALA A 114 -11.58 -10.31 6.52
N LEU A 115 -12.44 -11.30 6.77
CA LEU A 115 -13.85 -11.25 6.40
C LEU A 115 -14.62 -10.21 7.22
N GLU A 116 -14.31 -10.07 8.49
CA GLU A 116 -14.90 -9.07 9.37
C GLU A 116 -14.59 -7.64 8.89
N TRP A 117 -13.35 -7.39 8.53
CA TRP A 117 -12.97 -6.11 7.93
C TRP A 117 -13.69 -5.86 6.60
N ALA A 118 -13.72 -6.83 5.71
CA ALA A 118 -14.36 -6.72 4.40
C ALA A 118 -15.89 -6.48 4.49
N GLN A 119 -16.54 -7.01 5.51
CA GLN A 119 -17.97 -6.81 5.74
C GLN A 119 -18.31 -5.46 6.34
N THR A 120 -17.38 -4.82 7.04
CA THR A 120 -17.60 -3.59 7.78
C THR A 120 -17.04 -2.34 7.11
N HIS A 121 -16.37 -2.48 5.97
CA HIS A 121 -15.75 -1.37 5.27
C HIS A 121 -16.21 -1.29 3.81
N PRO A 122 -16.21 -0.10 3.20
CA PRO A 122 -16.50 0.05 1.78
C PRO A 122 -15.49 -0.72 0.93
N HIS A 123 -15.95 -1.27 -0.18
CA HIS A 123 -15.09 -1.98 -1.13
C HIS A 123 -14.20 -1.06 -1.96
N PHE A 124 -14.66 0.16 -2.20
CA PHE A 124 -13.89 1.22 -2.85
C PHE A 124 -13.65 2.34 -1.86
N MET A 125 -12.43 2.79 -1.76
CA MET A 125 -12.06 3.90 -0.91
C MET A 125 -10.86 4.65 -1.45
N THR A 126 -10.75 5.90 -1.11
CA THR A 126 -9.54 6.67 -1.39
C THR A 126 -8.44 6.27 -0.40
N VAL A 127 -7.28 5.93 -0.93
CA VAL A 127 -6.08 5.65 -0.16
C VAL A 127 -4.99 6.66 -0.51
N ARG A 128 -4.08 6.92 0.42
CA ARG A 128 -2.88 7.70 0.16
C ARG A 128 -1.72 6.74 -0.05
N ILE A 129 -0.92 7.00 -1.06
CA ILE A 129 0.26 6.22 -1.37
C ILE A 129 1.47 7.11 -1.14
N LEU A 130 2.31 6.68 -0.21
CA LEU A 130 3.56 7.34 0.13
C LEU A 130 4.70 6.52 -0.47
N THR A 131 5.28 7.02 -1.54
CA THR A 131 6.45 6.40 -2.16
C THR A 131 7.73 6.97 -1.55
N ARG A 132 8.71 6.11 -1.34
CA ARG A 132 10.07 6.58 -1.07
C ARG A 132 10.68 7.04 -2.38
N ASP A 133 11.34 8.19 -2.37
CA ASP A 133 12.30 8.49 -3.41
C ASP A 133 13.39 7.43 -3.31
N VAL A 134 13.40 6.54 -4.29
CA VAL A 134 14.59 5.78 -4.56
C VAL A 134 15.55 6.82 -5.14
N GLU A 135 16.45 7.34 -4.32
CA GLU A 135 17.67 7.87 -4.87
C GLU A 135 18.21 6.77 -5.78
N LEU A 136 18.13 7.04 -7.07
CA LEU A 136 18.96 6.30 -8.01
C LEU A 136 20.37 6.50 -7.51
N ALA A 137 20.88 5.53 -6.74
CA ALA A 137 22.28 5.44 -6.44
C ALA A 137 22.95 5.33 -7.80
N GLY A 138 23.31 6.49 -8.32
CA GLY A 138 24.15 6.60 -9.48
C GLY A 138 25.45 5.86 -9.19
N ASN A 139 25.86 5.06 -10.09
CA ASN A 139 27.17 4.39 -10.12
C ASN A 139 28.31 5.33 -9.77
#